data_45b87aeaf14b9504440fa311d674a463
#
_entry.id   45b87aeaf14b9504440fa311d674a463
#
_cell.length_a   1.000
_cell.length_b   1.000
_cell.length_c   1.000
_cell.angle_alpha   90.00
_cell.angle_beta   90.00
_cell.angle_gamma   90.00
#
_symmetry.space_group_name_H-M   'P 1'
#
loop_
_entity.id
_entity.type
_entity.pdbx_description
1 polymer ?
#
loop_
_entity_poly.entity_id
_entity_poly.type
_entity_poly.pdbx_seq_one_letter_code
_entity_poly.pdbx_strand_id
1 'polypeptide(L)'
;NLLAQFSSKIFNKKPNNLIGVTGTNGKSSVANFYFQILTLNRIKAASIGTLGVTGLKVKKNFSNTTFDTIQINKILKKLKEKKIENVILEASSHGLNQNRLDGLEFDIGIFTNFTRDHLDYHKTYKNYLNSKLILFKKLLKKKSYAIYDNDLKISFNLNKITRLNKIKKLTLGNTKSSFVIIDHQFLKDE
;
A
#
# COMPACT_ATOMS: atom_id res chain seq x y z
N ASN A 1 8.04 17.42 0.24
CA ASN A 1 6.89 18.24 0.70
C ASN A 1 7.08 18.56 2.19
N LEU A 2 7.33 19.85 2.50
CA LEU A 2 7.55 20.32 3.88
C LEU A 2 6.39 19.98 4.81
N LEU A 3 5.14 20.17 4.36
CA LEU A 3 3.94 19.84 5.15
C LEU A 3 3.94 18.37 5.60
N ALA A 4 4.28 17.44 4.72
CA ALA A 4 4.31 16.02 5.05
C ALA A 4 5.42 15.70 6.06
N GLN A 5 6.59 16.31 5.91
CA GLN A 5 7.71 16.14 6.84
C GLN A 5 7.38 16.71 8.23
N PHE A 6 6.81 17.93 8.29
CA PHE A 6 6.38 18.53 9.57
C PHE A 6 5.28 17.71 10.22
N SER A 7 4.24 17.32 9.47
CA SER A 7 3.16 16.48 9.99
C SER A 7 3.70 15.16 10.56
N SER A 8 4.63 14.52 9.84
CA SER A 8 5.25 13.28 10.31
C SER A 8 6.10 13.43 11.58
N LYS A 9 6.72 14.60 11.77
CA LYS A 9 7.47 14.92 13.00
C LYS A 9 6.55 15.25 14.18
N ILE A 10 5.49 16.04 13.95
CA ILE A 10 4.50 16.40 14.99
C ILE A 10 3.74 15.17 15.48
N PHE A 11 3.33 14.30 14.55
CA PHE A 11 2.64 13.04 14.85
C PHE A 11 3.63 11.87 14.78
N ASN A 12 4.67 11.87 15.62
CA ASN A 12 5.81 10.95 15.55
C ASN A 12 5.50 9.52 15.98
N LYS A 13 4.39 9.27 16.70
CA LYS A 13 3.97 7.91 17.09
C LYS A 13 3.28 7.22 15.92
N LYS A 14 3.86 6.13 15.44
CA LYS A 14 3.34 5.34 14.31
C LYS A 14 3.32 3.86 14.63
N PRO A 15 2.39 3.09 14.04
CA PRO A 15 2.41 1.62 14.11
C PRO A 15 3.76 1.05 13.66
N ASN A 16 4.14 -0.09 14.22
CA ASN A 16 5.43 -0.72 13.91
C ASN A 16 5.45 -1.34 12.51
N ASN A 17 4.32 -1.89 12.06
CA ASN A 17 4.16 -2.58 10.79
C ASN A 17 3.24 -1.75 9.88
N LEU A 18 3.83 -0.98 8.98
CA LEU A 18 3.08 -0.18 8.02
C LEU A 18 3.23 -0.75 6.62
N ILE A 19 2.11 -1.09 6.01
CA ILE A 19 2.02 -1.70 4.69
C ILE A 19 1.36 -0.73 3.73
N GLY A 20 1.97 -0.52 2.57
CA GLY A 20 1.39 0.26 1.48
C GLY A 20 0.92 -0.65 0.35
N VAL A 21 -0.31 -0.49 -0.10
CA VAL A 21 -0.82 -1.21 -1.27
C VAL A 21 -1.18 -0.25 -2.39
N THR A 22 -0.62 -0.48 -3.57
CA THR A 22 -0.90 0.28 -4.80
C THR A 22 -1.20 -0.66 -5.97
N GLY A 23 -1.71 -0.11 -7.03
CA GLY A 23 -2.12 -0.80 -8.25
C GLY A 23 -3.31 -0.11 -8.90
N THR A 24 -3.79 -0.58 -10.03
CA THR A 24 -5.01 -0.04 -10.65
C THR A 24 -6.21 -0.53 -9.87
N ASN A 25 -6.40 -1.82 -9.77
CA ASN A 25 -7.51 -2.48 -9.08
C ASN A 25 -7.02 -3.33 -7.90
N GLY A 26 -7.95 -3.76 -7.03
CA GLY A 26 -7.69 -4.72 -5.95
C GLY A 26 -7.05 -4.12 -4.68
N LYS A 27 -6.74 -2.83 -4.62
CA LYS A 27 -6.16 -2.19 -3.42
C LYS A 27 -7.04 -2.38 -2.18
N SER A 28 -8.32 -2.03 -2.30
CA SER A 28 -9.29 -2.14 -1.19
C SER A 28 -9.53 -3.59 -0.78
N SER A 29 -9.57 -4.52 -1.76
CA SER A 29 -9.72 -5.95 -1.49
C SER A 29 -8.54 -6.49 -0.68
N VAL A 30 -7.31 -6.21 -1.11
CA VAL A 30 -6.10 -6.62 -0.39
C VAL A 30 -6.06 -6.00 1.01
N ALA A 31 -6.38 -4.71 1.13
CA ALA A 31 -6.41 -4.03 2.43
C ALA A 31 -7.46 -4.64 3.37
N ASN A 32 -8.64 -4.99 2.85
CA ASN A 32 -9.70 -5.61 3.62
C ASN A 32 -9.37 -7.05 4.02
N PHE A 33 -8.83 -7.87 3.11
CA PHE A 33 -8.39 -9.23 3.43
C PHE A 33 -7.28 -9.24 4.48
N TYR A 34 -6.29 -8.36 4.36
CA TYR A 34 -5.27 -8.21 5.40
C TYR A 34 -5.88 -7.93 6.77
N PHE A 35 -6.80 -6.96 6.84
CA PHE A 35 -7.49 -6.63 8.08
C PHE A 35 -8.29 -7.81 8.64
N GLN A 36 -9.07 -8.49 7.81
CA GLN A 36 -9.89 -9.63 8.20
C GLN A 36 -9.04 -10.80 8.70
N ILE A 37 -8.01 -11.19 7.95
CA ILE A 37 -7.12 -12.31 8.31
C ILE A 37 -6.48 -12.07 9.67
N LEU A 38 -5.94 -10.88 9.93
CA LEU A 38 -5.34 -10.56 11.22
C LEU A 38 -6.38 -10.55 12.34
N THR A 39 -7.57 -9.99 12.09
CA THR A 39 -8.65 -9.93 13.07
C THR A 39 -9.16 -11.33 13.44
N LEU A 40 -9.34 -12.21 12.46
CA LEU A 40 -9.70 -13.61 12.70
C LEU A 40 -8.66 -14.36 13.54
N ASN A 41 -7.38 -13.99 13.38
CA ASN A 41 -6.30 -14.51 14.21
C ASN A 41 -6.09 -13.75 15.53
N ARG A 42 -7.06 -12.92 15.94
CA ARG A 42 -7.01 -12.11 17.18
C ARG A 42 -5.85 -11.11 17.25
N ILE A 43 -5.29 -10.74 16.10
CA ILE A 43 -4.23 -9.74 15.98
C ILE A 43 -4.87 -8.39 15.70
N LYS A 44 -4.54 -7.38 16.50
CA LYS A 44 -5.03 -6.01 16.29
C LYS A 44 -4.46 -5.44 15.00
N ALA A 45 -5.35 -5.07 14.08
CA ALA A 45 -5.00 -4.49 12.79
C ALA A 45 -5.93 -3.33 12.42
N ALA A 46 -5.53 -2.56 11.42
CA ALA A 46 -6.38 -1.57 10.79
C ALA A 46 -6.10 -1.50 9.28
N SER A 47 -7.12 -1.10 8.51
CA SER A 47 -6.94 -0.67 7.13
C SER A 47 -7.36 0.78 6.96
N ILE A 48 -6.66 1.51 6.08
CA ILE A 48 -6.91 2.92 5.75
C ILE A 48 -7.04 3.02 4.23
N GLY A 49 -8.18 3.47 3.74
CA GLY A 49 -8.39 3.57 2.30
C GLY A 49 -9.79 4.00 1.92
N THR A 50 -10.25 3.55 0.77
CA THR A 50 -11.57 3.90 0.18
C THR A 50 -12.74 3.60 1.12
N LEU A 51 -12.64 2.52 1.89
CA LEU A 51 -13.66 2.15 2.88
C LEU A 51 -13.52 2.92 4.22
N GLY A 52 -12.66 3.93 4.25
CA GLY A 52 -12.37 4.71 5.46
C GLY A 52 -11.29 4.08 6.32
N VAL A 53 -11.48 4.08 7.63
CA VAL A 53 -10.54 3.51 8.61
C VAL A 53 -11.24 2.39 9.37
N THR A 54 -10.83 1.15 9.10
CA THR A 54 -11.28 -0.01 9.89
C THR A 54 -10.41 -0.16 11.15
N GLY A 55 -10.87 -0.90 12.14
CA GLY A 55 -10.13 -1.08 13.40
C GLY A 55 -10.23 0.10 14.37
N LEU A 56 -10.77 1.22 13.94
CA LEU A 56 -11.20 2.32 14.82
C LEU A 56 -12.71 2.49 14.68
N LYS A 57 -13.43 2.66 15.79
CA LYS A 57 -14.87 3.03 15.77
C LYS A 57 -15.02 4.50 15.32
N VAL A 58 -14.53 4.84 14.14
CA VAL A 58 -14.64 6.20 13.57
C VAL A 58 -15.32 6.08 12.21
N LYS A 59 -16.62 6.33 12.18
CA LYS A 59 -17.35 6.58 10.94
C LYS A 59 -17.03 8.02 10.49
N LYS A 60 -16.11 8.20 9.57
CA LYS A 60 -15.95 9.45 8.81
C LYS A 60 -16.05 9.13 7.34
N ASN A 61 -16.92 9.84 6.64
CA ASN A 61 -16.94 9.84 5.19
C ASN A 61 -15.71 10.61 4.71
N PHE A 62 -14.73 9.89 4.20
CA PHE A 62 -13.55 10.48 3.58
C PHE A 62 -13.74 10.52 2.07
N SER A 63 -13.49 11.66 1.45
CA SER A 63 -13.67 11.86 0.00
C SER A 63 -12.57 11.24 -0.85
N ASN A 64 -11.47 10.81 -0.27
CA ASN A 64 -10.29 10.33 -0.97
C ASN A 64 -9.85 8.96 -0.49
N THR A 65 -9.47 8.08 -1.43
CA THR A 65 -8.85 6.77 -1.14
C THR A 65 -7.58 6.91 -0.29
N THR A 66 -6.71 7.87 -0.61
CA THR A 66 -5.55 8.24 0.19
C THR A 66 -5.81 9.62 0.79
N PHE A 67 -5.97 9.69 2.09
CA PHE A 67 -6.29 10.93 2.82
C PHE A 67 -5.14 11.94 2.73
N ASP A 68 -5.39 13.17 3.16
CA ASP A 68 -4.32 14.16 3.24
C ASP A 68 -3.28 13.78 4.33
N THR A 69 -2.13 14.41 4.21
CA THR A 69 -0.97 14.05 5.03
C THR A 69 -1.17 14.27 6.53
N ILE A 70 -1.93 15.30 6.92
CA ILE A 70 -2.22 15.59 8.33
C ILE A 70 -3.19 14.56 8.90
N GLN A 71 -4.25 14.24 8.15
CA GLN A 71 -5.25 13.25 8.54
C GLN A 71 -4.61 11.87 8.72
N ILE A 72 -3.78 11.43 7.76
CA ILE A 72 -3.07 10.14 7.84
C ILE A 72 -2.21 10.07 9.11
N ASN A 73 -1.36 11.07 9.35
CA ASN A 73 -0.48 11.06 10.51
C ASN A 73 -1.25 11.10 11.85
N LYS A 74 -2.36 11.87 11.94
CA LYS A 74 -3.26 11.85 13.11
C LYS A 74 -3.88 10.47 13.34
N ILE A 75 -4.34 9.82 12.27
CA ILE A 75 -4.93 8.48 12.35
C ILE A 75 -3.88 7.47 12.81
N LEU A 76 -2.68 7.47 12.21
CA LEU A 76 -1.59 6.56 12.60
C LEU A 76 -1.20 6.73 14.06
N LYS A 77 -1.08 7.98 14.55
CA LYS A 77 -0.83 8.25 15.98
C LYS A 77 -1.94 7.64 16.86
N LYS A 78 -3.21 7.86 16.51
CA LYS A 78 -4.35 7.32 17.27
C LYS A 78 -4.39 5.78 17.25
N LEU A 79 -4.03 5.15 16.14
CA LEU A 79 -3.91 3.69 16.04
C LEU A 79 -2.82 3.16 16.98
N LYS A 80 -1.64 3.80 16.96
CA LYS A 80 -0.52 3.46 17.86
C LYS A 80 -0.91 3.59 19.32
N GLU A 81 -1.59 4.66 19.72
CA GLU A 81 -2.08 4.88 21.09
C GLU A 81 -3.07 3.80 21.53
N LYS A 82 -3.83 3.21 20.59
CA LYS A 82 -4.71 2.06 20.83
C LYS A 82 -4.00 0.71 20.74
N LYS A 83 -2.68 0.68 20.65
CA LYS A 83 -1.85 -0.54 20.50
C LYS A 83 -2.23 -1.36 19.25
N ILE A 84 -2.60 -0.68 18.17
CA ILE A 84 -2.81 -1.28 16.84
C ILE A 84 -1.51 -1.08 16.06
N GLU A 85 -0.75 -2.15 15.93
CA GLU A 85 0.61 -2.10 15.37
C GLU A 85 0.67 -2.54 13.90
N ASN A 86 -0.38 -3.16 13.39
CA ASN A 86 -0.43 -3.68 12.03
C ASN A 86 -1.41 -2.84 11.22
N VAL A 87 -0.91 -2.05 10.28
CA VAL A 87 -1.72 -1.13 9.49
C VAL A 87 -1.41 -1.27 8.01
N ILE A 88 -2.45 -1.49 7.21
CA ILE A 88 -2.35 -1.42 5.75
C ILE A 88 -3.03 -0.15 5.24
N LEU A 89 -2.39 0.53 4.27
CA LEU A 89 -2.82 1.80 3.71
C LEU A 89 -2.90 1.73 2.19
N GLU A 90 -4.05 2.12 1.64
CA GLU A 90 -4.21 2.27 0.20
C GLU A 90 -3.45 3.49 -0.31
N ALA A 91 -2.41 3.24 -1.12
CA ALA A 91 -1.58 4.26 -1.76
C ALA A 91 -2.05 4.47 -3.21
N SER A 92 -3.04 5.36 -3.41
CA SER A 92 -3.53 5.70 -4.75
C SER A 92 -2.46 6.46 -5.55
N SER A 93 -2.53 6.39 -6.89
CA SER A 93 -1.60 7.12 -7.75
C SER A 93 -1.68 8.64 -7.55
N HIS A 94 -2.86 9.18 -7.28
CA HIS A 94 -3.06 10.59 -6.92
C HIS A 94 -2.38 10.93 -5.59
N GLY A 95 -2.62 10.12 -4.55
CA GLY A 95 -2.03 10.34 -3.23
C GLY A 95 -0.50 10.28 -3.26
N LEU A 96 0.07 9.34 -4.01
CA LEU A 96 1.52 9.22 -4.21
C LEU A 96 2.07 10.41 -5.01
N ASN A 97 1.42 10.78 -6.13
CA ASN A 97 1.85 11.89 -6.97
C ASN A 97 1.76 13.24 -6.24
N GLN A 98 0.78 13.40 -5.37
CA GLN A 98 0.58 14.60 -4.55
C GLN A 98 1.40 14.59 -3.26
N ASN A 99 2.29 13.63 -3.07
CA ASN A 99 3.16 13.49 -1.90
C ASN A 99 2.40 13.41 -0.56
N ARG A 100 1.16 12.88 -0.56
CA ARG A 100 0.35 12.77 0.66
C ARG A 100 0.92 11.79 1.68
N LEU A 101 1.77 10.86 1.23
CA LEU A 101 2.42 9.84 2.03
C LEU A 101 3.90 10.14 2.35
N ASP A 102 4.42 11.29 1.91
CA ASP A 102 5.79 11.68 2.20
C ASP A 102 6.03 11.77 3.71
N GLY A 103 7.21 11.32 4.14
CA GLY A 103 7.55 11.22 5.58
C GLY A 103 6.99 9.99 6.29
N LEU A 104 6.24 9.12 5.59
CA LEU A 104 5.96 7.77 6.05
C LEU A 104 7.03 6.81 5.51
N GLU A 105 7.32 5.79 6.29
CA GLU A 105 8.23 4.70 5.92
C GLU A 105 7.49 3.37 6.04
N PHE A 106 7.37 2.66 4.93
CA PHE A 106 6.65 1.39 4.87
C PHE A 106 7.58 0.19 4.99
N ASP A 107 7.12 -0.83 5.71
CA ASP A 107 7.82 -2.10 5.89
C ASP A 107 7.54 -3.06 4.71
N ILE A 108 6.36 -2.93 4.10
CA ILE A 108 5.94 -3.75 2.96
C ILE A 108 5.25 -2.85 1.94
N GLY A 109 5.61 -3.01 0.68
CA GLY A 109 4.90 -2.44 -0.45
C GLY A 109 4.29 -3.54 -1.32
N ILE A 110 2.99 -3.44 -1.59
CA ILE A 110 2.26 -4.39 -2.43
C ILE A 110 1.87 -3.70 -3.73
N PHE A 111 2.18 -4.32 -4.88
CA PHE A 111 1.73 -3.89 -6.19
C PHE A 111 0.76 -4.93 -6.76
N THR A 112 -0.53 -4.59 -6.85
CA THR A 112 -1.57 -5.55 -7.23
C THR A 112 -1.57 -5.84 -8.73
N ASN A 113 -1.83 -4.81 -9.54
CA ASN A 113 -1.88 -4.90 -11.00
C ASN A 113 -1.68 -3.53 -11.66
N PHE A 114 -1.55 -3.52 -12.98
CA PHE A 114 -1.38 -2.28 -13.74
C PHE A 114 -2.09 -2.35 -15.09
N THR A 115 -3.19 -1.63 -15.19
CA THR A 115 -3.97 -1.45 -16.41
C THR A 115 -4.16 0.04 -16.72
N ARG A 116 -4.72 0.37 -17.86
CA ARG A 116 -4.98 1.76 -18.27
C ARG A 116 -6.08 2.38 -17.41
N ASP A 117 -5.76 3.49 -16.74
CA ASP A 117 -6.71 4.24 -15.90
C ASP A 117 -6.16 5.64 -15.59
N HIS A 118 -7.01 6.57 -15.12
CA HIS A 118 -6.64 7.91 -14.63
C HIS A 118 -5.75 8.74 -15.58
N LEU A 119 -5.88 8.57 -16.91
CA LEU A 119 -5.09 9.33 -17.88
C LEU A 119 -5.54 10.79 -18.03
N ASP A 120 -6.76 11.09 -17.60
CA ASP A 120 -7.27 12.45 -17.43
C ASP A 120 -6.36 13.27 -16.51
N TYR A 121 -5.92 12.68 -15.41
CA TYR A 121 -5.02 13.29 -14.41
C TYR A 121 -3.54 13.14 -14.78
N HIS A 122 -3.09 11.90 -15.03
CA HIS A 122 -1.65 11.61 -15.22
C HIS A 122 -1.13 11.92 -16.63
N LYS A 123 -2.00 12.20 -17.58
CA LYS A 123 -1.74 12.52 -19.01
C LYS A 123 -1.12 11.35 -19.79
N THR A 124 -0.20 10.59 -19.23
CA THR A 124 0.47 9.47 -19.91
C THR A 124 0.51 8.22 -19.04
N TYR A 125 0.52 7.06 -19.69
CA TYR A 125 0.69 5.76 -19.06
C TYR A 125 2.00 5.68 -18.23
N LYS A 126 3.07 6.32 -18.75
CA LYS A 126 4.37 6.40 -18.07
C LYS A 126 4.30 7.20 -16.77
N ASN A 127 3.62 8.34 -16.78
CA ASN A 127 3.43 9.17 -15.58
C ASN A 127 2.58 8.43 -14.53
N TYR A 128 1.52 7.76 -14.97
CA TYR A 128 0.66 6.95 -14.12
C TYR A 128 1.45 5.83 -13.44
N LEU A 129 2.27 5.08 -14.20
CA LEU A 129 3.16 4.07 -13.62
C LEU A 129 4.16 4.67 -12.64
N ASN A 130 4.84 5.76 -13.06
CA ASN A 130 5.84 6.41 -12.20
C ASN A 130 5.25 6.88 -10.88
N SER A 131 4.01 7.37 -10.86
CA SER A 131 3.32 7.76 -9.63
C SER A 131 3.16 6.58 -8.67
N LYS A 132 2.77 5.40 -9.14
CA LYS A 132 2.67 4.20 -8.30
C LYS A 132 4.03 3.70 -7.82
N LEU A 133 5.05 3.79 -8.67
CA LEU A 133 6.41 3.37 -8.33
C LEU A 133 7.05 4.25 -7.23
N ILE A 134 6.49 5.41 -6.89
CA ILE A 134 6.94 6.25 -5.76
C ILE A 134 6.96 5.44 -4.46
N LEU A 135 5.95 4.60 -4.21
CA LEU A 135 5.91 3.74 -3.03
C LEU A 135 7.19 2.94 -2.87
N PHE A 136 7.68 2.33 -3.94
CA PHE A 136 8.86 1.45 -3.93
C PHE A 136 10.19 2.20 -4.04
N LYS A 137 10.19 3.34 -4.70
CA LYS A 137 11.39 4.17 -4.89
C LYS A 137 11.75 5.01 -3.68
N LYS A 138 10.72 5.50 -2.96
CA LYS A 138 10.88 6.57 -1.98
C LYS A 138 10.43 6.19 -0.56
N LEU A 139 9.37 5.40 -0.45
CA LEU A 139 8.64 5.25 0.81
C LEU A 139 8.88 3.91 1.51
N LEU A 140 9.52 2.95 0.85
CA LEU A 140 9.91 1.70 1.49
C LEU A 140 11.21 1.87 2.28
N LYS A 141 11.25 1.33 3.50
CA LYS A 141 12.46 1.24 4.32
C LYS A 141 13.54 0.39 3.64
N LYS A 142 14.79 0.60 3.99
CA LYS A 142 15.86 -0.36 3.64
C LYS A 142 15.54 -1.73 4.26
N LYS A 143 15.81 -2.82 3.51
CA LYS A 143 15.52 -4.21 3.92
C LYS A 143 14.03 -4.54 4.07
N SER A 144 13.13 -3.67 3.65
CA SER A 144 11.68 -3.92 3.56
C SER A 144 11.34 -4.96 2.49
N TYR A 145 10.06 -5.27 2.34
CA TYR A 145 9.58 -6.21 1.32
C TYR A 145 8.76 -5.51 0.25
N ALA A 146 8.95 -5.94 -0.99
CA ALA A 146 8.07 -5.62 -2.12
C ALA A 146 7.37 -6.90 -2.58
N ILE A 147 6.03 -6.87 -2.63
CA ILE A 147 5.20 -8.00 -3.05
C ILE A 147 4.52 -7.63 -4.36
N TYR A 148 4.69 -8.43 -5.40
CA TYR A 148 4.09 -8.21 -6.71
C TYR A 148 4.06 -9.48 -7.54
N ASP A 149 3.19 -9.47 -8.55
CA ASP A 149 3.14 -10.52 -9.56
C ASP A 149 4.32 -10.34 -10.54
N ASN A 150 5.14 -11.39 -10.67
CA ASN A 150 6.32 -11.39 -11.53
C ASN A 150 5.97 -11.47 -13.02
N ASP A 151 4.76 -11.91 -13.36
CA ASP A 151 4.29 -12.03 -14.74
C ASP A 151 3.74 -10.71 -15.29
N LEU A 152 3.60 -9.68 -14.43
CA LEU A 152 3.22 -8.34 -14.88
C LEU A 152 4.27 -7.75 -15.83
N LYS A 153 3.81 -7.11 -16.91
CA LYS A 153 4.71 -6.41 -17.86
C LYS A 153 5.63 -5.39 -17.19
N ILE A 154 5.21 -4.85 -16.05
CA ILE A 154 5.97 -3.85 -15.27
C ILE A 154 6.92 -4.47 -14.22
N SER A 155 6.95 -5.79 -14.09
CA SER A 155 7.80 -6.49 -13.11
C SER A 155 9.28 -6.15 -13.28
N PHE A 156 9.74 -5.92 -14.52
CA PHE A 156 11.10 -5.45 -14.78
C PHE A 156 11.43 -4.14 -14.04
N ASN A 157 10.49 -3.19 -14.01
CA ASN A 157 10.66 -1.92 -13.29
C ASN A 157 10.80 -2.16 -11.78
N LEU A 158 9.93 -3.01 -11.21
CA LEU A 158 9.95 -3.36 -9.78
C LEU A 158 11.23 -4.13 -9.42
N ASN A 159 11.65 -5.09 -10.25
CA ASN A 159 12.89 -5.83 -10.08
C ASN A 159 14.13 -4.89 -10.06
N LYS A 160 14.17 -3.90 -10.95
CA LYS A 160 15.24 -2.89 -10.98
C LYS A 160 15.25 -2.06 -9.69
N ILE A 161 14.08 -1.57 -9.26
CA ILE A 161 13.95 -0.73 -8.05
C ILE A 161 14.34 -1.52 -6.80
N THR A 162 13.85 -2.73 -6.63
CA THR A 162 14.13 -3.55 -5.45
C THR A 162 15.62 -3.86 -5.32
N ARG A 163 16.28 -4.14 -6.45
CA ARG A 163 17.74 -4.36 -6.48
C ARG A 163 18.51 -3.10 -6.07
N LEU A 164 18.18 -1.94 -6.66
CA LEU A 164 18.88 -0.69 -6.39
C LEU A 164 18.70 -0.22 -4.95
N ASN A 165 17.54 -0.38 -4.38
CA ASN A 165 17.20 0.08 -3.03
C ASN A 165 17.42 -0.99 -1.94
N LYS A 166 17.99 -2.16 -2.29
CA LYS A 166 18.22 -3.29 -1.37
C LYS A 166 16.93 -3.73 -0.64
N ILE A 167 15.82 -3.75 -1.38
CA ILE A 167 14.51 -4.21 -0.91
C ILE A 167 14.38 -5.70 -1.23
N LYS A 168 13.92 -6.48 -0.27
CA LYS A 168 13.62 -7.91 -0.47
C LYS A 168 12.36 -8.02 -1.32
N LYS A 169 12.32 -9.00 -2.23
CA LYS A 169 11.14 -9.25 -3.05
C LYS A 169 10.48 -10.57 -2.69
N LEU A 170 9.16 -10.57 -2.65
CA LEU A 170 8.30 -11.75 -2.64
C LEU A 170 7.40 -11.66 -3.87
N THR A 171 7.54 -12.59 -4.77
CA THR A 171 6.83 -12.57 -6.05
C THR A 171 5.84 -13.71 -6.15
N LEU A 172 4.71 -13.43 -6.77
CA LEU A 172 3.72 -14.40 -7.22
C LEU A 172 3.90 -14.60 -8.72
N GLY A 173 3.44 -15.70 -9.28
CA GLY A 173 3.45 -15.90 -10.73
C GLY A 173 3.59 -17.37 -11.11
N ASN A 174 3.59 -17.64 -12.43
CA ASN A 174 3.61 -19.01 -12.96
C ASN A 174 5.02 -19.64 -12.93
N THR A 175 6.08 -18.82 -13.10
CA THR A 175 7.46 -19.34 -13.16
C THR A 175 8.43 -18.38 -12.46
N LYS A 176 9.53 -18.93 -11.92
CA LYS A 176 10.64 -18.16 -11.30
C LYS A 176 10.18 -17.13 -10.24
N SER A 177 9.09 -17.46 -9.56
CA SER A 177 8.50 -16.61 -8.51
C SER A 177 8.74 -17.22 -7.13
N SER A 178 8.62 -16.40 -6.07
CA SER A 178 8.73 -16.86 -4.67
C SER A 178 7.58 -17.83 -4.31
N PHE A 179 6.41 -17.57 -4.89
CA PHE A 179 5.21 -18.41 -4.79
C PHE A 179 4.73 -18.70 -6.20
N VAL A 180 4.66 -19.97 -6.57
CA VAL A 180 4.20 -20.41 -7.88
C VAL A 180 2.74 -20.85 -7.77
N ILE A 181 1.89 -20.32 -8.66
CA ILE A 181 0.51 -20.78 -8.83
C ILE A 181 0.58 -22.01 -9.74
N ILE A 182 0.31 -23.20 -9.19
CA ILE A 182 0.36 -24.47 -9.93
C ILE A 182 -0.96 -24.67 -10.66
N ASP A 183 -2.08 -24.48 -9.96
CA ASP A 183 -3.42 -24.66 -10.49
C ASP A 183 -4.43 -23.81 -9.71
N HIS A 184 -5.55 -23.47 -10.34
CA HIS A 184 -6.70 -22.85 -9.69
C HIS A 184 -7.98 -23.39 -10.29
N GLN A 185 -8.93 -23.73 -9.45
CA GLN A 185 -10.25 -24.20 -9.85
C GLN A 185 -11.31 -23.22 -9.32
N PHE A 186 -12.21 -22.81 -10.19
CA PHE A 186 -13.42 -22.13 -9.78
C PHE A 186 -14.43 -23.19 -9.35
N LEU A 187 -14.69 -23.29 -8.06
CA LEU A 187 -15.83 -24.08 -7.60
C LEU A 187 -17.10 -23.38 -8.08
N LYS A 188 -17.97 -24.10 -8.78
CA LYS A 188 -19.32 -23.62 -9.04
C LYS A 188 -20.01 -23.59 -7.68
N ASP A 189 -20.55 -22.43 -7.30
CA ASP A 189 -21.45 -22.36 -6.15
C ASP A 189 -22.62 -23.32 -6.41
N GLU A 190 -22.81 -24.30 -5.51
CA GLU A 190 -23.99 -25.15 -5.48
C GLU A 190 -25.20 -24.38 -4.97
#